data_2360888aa1640372c902c14c63745222
#
_entry.id   2360888aa1640372c902c14c63745222
#
_cell.length_a   1.000
_cell.length_b   1.000
_cell.length_c   1.000
_cell.angle_alpha   90.00
_cell.angle_beta   90.00
_cell.angle_gamma   90.00
#
_symmetry.space_group_name_H-M   'P 1'
#
loop_
_entity.id
_entity.type
_entity.pdbx_description
1 polymer ?
#
loop_
_entity_poly.entity_id
_entity_poly.type
_entity_poly.pdbx_seq_one_letter_code
_entity_poly.pdbx_strand_id
1 'polypeptide(L)'
;MLEIDQVSKYFGTYCAVSEESFVVHSGEILGLIGQNGAGKTTTFRMILDFLTPDEGQIRWDGKPINQLKRDWIGYLPEERGLYPKMTIEQQVLFFGQLHGMKKHDILAQLDEWMDRFQVKGKRKEKIKNLSKGNQQKVQLIAALIFMPKLAILDEPFSGLDPVNAGLLKEGIRFLRQNGTAIIFSSHDMTNIEDLSDQLVMLKDGKVVLNGKVNEIRQQFGDTRVYLQTNRFTQPELAAIPGVQRVSQRADQFILELETPAVGHRIFELVTKDGYLKEFSQQPPTLDEIFKIKAGD
;
A
#
# COMPACT_ATOMS: atom_id res chain seq x y z
N MET A 1 -3.79 -12.45 -14.18
CA MET A 1 -4.84 -11.83 -13.33
C MET A 1 -5.07 -12.74 -12.14
N LEU A 2 -4.93 -12.20 -10.92
CA LEU A 2 -5.33 -12.86 -9.66
C LEU A 2 -6.80 -12.55 -9.39
N GLU A 3 -7.58 -13.58 -9.04
CA GLU A 3 -8.99 -13.46 -8.68
C GLU A 3 -9.22 -14.14 -7.33
N ILE A 4 -9.78 -13.41 -6.39
CA ILE A 4 -10.25 -13.89 -5.10
C ILE A 4 -11.77 -13.80 -5.15
N ASP A 5 -12.46 -14.94 -4.95
CA ASP A 5 -13.88 -15.10 -5.20
C ASP A 5 -14.56 -15.74 -3.99
N GLN A 6 -15.28 -14.92 -3.21
CA GLN A 6 -16.07 -15.27 -2.03
C GLN A 6 -15.29 -16.11 -1.01
N VAL A 7 -14.03 -15.72 -0.76
CA VAL A 7 -13.13 -16.48 0.09
C VAL A 7 -13.43 -16.26 1.57
N SER A 8 -13.61 -17.34 2.32
CA SER A 8 -13.74 -17.32 3.78
C SER A 8 -12.72 -18.22 4.44
N LYS A 9 -12.25 -17.82 5.64
CA LYS A 9 -11.32 -18.59 6.47
C LYS A 9 -11.69 -18.53 7.93
N TYR A 10 -11.82 -19.73 8.53
CA TYR A 10 -12.16 -19.90 9.93
C TYR A 10 -11.00 -20.54 10.70
N PHE A 11 -10.80 -20.14 11.95
CA PHE A 11 -9.93 -20.79 12.92
C PHE A 11 -10.78 -21.17 14.14
N GLY A 12 -11.27 -22.41 14.16
CA GLY A 12 -12.29 -22.83 15.10
C GLY A 12 -13.59 -22.05 14.88
N THR A 13 -14.04 -21.30 15.89
CA THR A 13 -15.23 -20.44 15.81
C THR A 13 -14.94 -19.01 15.33
N TYR A 14 -13.66 -18.66 15.20
CA TYR A 14 -13.25 -17.32 14.77
C TYR A 14 -13.19 -17.23 13.25
N CYS A 15 -13.97 -16.30 12.67
CA CYS A 15 -13.92 -15.98 11.25
C CYS A 15 -12.85 -14.91 11.01
N ALA A 16 -11.73 -15.31 10.41
CA ALA A 16 -10.62 -14.41 10.14
C ALA A 16 -10.77 -13.67 8.80
N VAL A 17 -11.47 -14.28 7.83
CA VAL A 17 -11.81 -13.70 6.52
C VAL A 17 -13.19 -14.20 6.14
N SER A 18 -14.07 -13.30 5.70
CA SER A 18 -15.47 -13.59 5.36
C SER A 18 -15.82 -13.05 3.98
N GLU A 19 -16.14 -13.94 3.05
CA GLU A 19 -16.66 -13.64 1.70
C GLU A 19 -15.82 -12.61 0.92
N GLU A 20 -14.48 -12.64 1.09
CA GLU A 20 -13.58 -11.69 0.47
C GLU A 20 -13.56 -11.89 -1.05
N SER A 21 -13.75 -10.79 -1.80
CA SER A 21 -13.75 -10.82 -3.27
C SER A 21 -13.07 -9.57 -3.83
N PHE A 22 -12.03 -9.78 -4.65
CA PHE A 22 -11.37 -8.73 -5.43
C PHE A 22 -10.52 -9.34 -6.55
N VAL A 23 -10.07 -8.48 -7.46
CA VAL A 23 -9.24 -8.88 -8.62
C VAL A 23 -8.02 -7.99 -8.70
N VAL A 24 -6.87 -8.56 -9.12
CA VAL A 24 -5.63 -7.81 -9.41
C VAL A 24 -5.14 -8.19 -10.79
N HIS A 25 -5.04 -7.21 -11.68
CA HIS A 25 -4.55 -7.43 -13.05
C HIS A 25 -3.02 -7.40 -13.11
N SER A 26 -2.46 -8.01 -14.17
CA SER A 26 -1.03 -7.87 -14.47
C SER A 26 -0.70 -6.40 -14.70
N GLY A 27 0.39 -5.92 -14.09
CA GLY A 27 0.78 -4.52 -14.15
C GLY A 27 -0.09 -3.58 -13.32
N GLU A 28 -0.78 -4.11 -12.32
CA GLU A 28 -1.60 -3.37 -11.36
C GLU A 28 -1.07 -3.50 -9.93
N ILE A 29 -1.22 -2.43 -9.16
CA ILE A 29 -0.86 -2.40 -7.74
C ILE A 29 -2.14 -2.26 -6.91
N LEU A 30 -2.40 -3.25 -6.06
CA LEU A 30 -3.47 -3.24 -5.08
C LEU A 30 -2.92 -2.98 -3.67
N GLY A 31 -3.43 -1.96 -3.00
CA GLY A 31 -3.21 -1.72 -1.58
C GLY A 31 -4.21 -2.49 -0.73
N LEU A 32 -3.74 -3.37 0.15
CA LEU A 32 -4.57 -4.08 1.12
C LEU A 32 -4.41 -3.45 2.50
N ILE A 33 -5.43 -2.74 2.97
CA ILE A 33 -5.39 -2.01 4.24
C ILE A 33 -6.36 -2.57 5.26
N GLY A 34 -6.15 -2.25 6.52
CA GLY A 34 -6.98 -2.66 7.64
C GLY A 34 -6.20 -2.61 8.94
N GLN A 35 -6.89 -2.55 10.06
CA GLN A 35 -6.28 -2.62 11.39
C GLN A 35 -5.56 -3.96 11.62
N ASN A 36 -4.75 -4.04 12.67
CA ASN A 36 -4.16 -5.30 13.09
C ASN A 36 -5.27 -6.30 13.42
N GLY A 37 -5.14 -7.51 12.89
CA GLY A 37 -6.18 -8.55 13.03
C GLY A 37 -7.31 -8.47 12.00
N ALA A 38 -7.34 -7.50 11.10
CA ALA A 38 -8.41 -7.36 10.09
C ALA A 38 -8.46 -8.47 9.03
N GLY A 39 -7.46 -9.37 8.98
CA GLY A 39 -7.44 -10.49 8.03
C GLY A 39 -6.32 -10.43 6.98
N LYS A 40 -5.59 -9.31 6.82
CA LYS A 40 -4.57 -9.10 5.76
C LYS A 40 -3.57 -10.24 5.62
N THR A 41 -2.90 -10.61 6.70
CA THR A 41 -1.90 -11.70 6.68
C THR A 41 -2.53 -13.06 6.39
N THR A 42 -3.79 -13.29 6.81
CA THR A 42 -4.55 -14.51 6.49
C THR A 42 -4.83 -14.57 4.98
N THR A 43 -5.28 -13.46 4.39
CA THR A 43 -5.47 -13.33 2.94
C THR A 43 -4.17 -13.59 2.18
N PHE A 44 -3.05 -12.97 2.58
CA PHE A 44 -1.75 -13.25 1.97
C PHE A 44 -1.36 -14.71 2.04
N ARG A 45 -1.54 -15.36 3.20
CA ARG A 45 -1.24 -16.78 3.35
C ARG A 45 -2.11 -17.69 2.49
N MET A 46 -3.36 -17.30 2.23
CA MET A 46 -4.22 -18.04 1.31
C MET A 46 -3.80 -17.86 -0.15
N ILE A 47 -3.42 -16.63 -0.56
CA ILE A 47 -2.90 -16.37 -1.92
C ILE A 47 -1.57 -17.10 -2.14
N LEU A 48 -0.73 -17.21 -1.11
CA LEU A 48 0.55 -17.95 -1.15
C LEU A 48 0.39 -19.48 -1.07
N ASP A 49 -0.84 -19.99 -0.96
CA ASP A 49 -1.15 -21.40 -0.77
C ASP A 49 -0.52 -21.99 0.52
N PHE A 50 -0.31 -21.14 1.54
CA PHE A 50 0.11 -21.57 2.88
C PHE A 50 -1.10 -21.97 3.73
N LEU A 51 -2.28 -21.46 3.39
CA LEU A 51 -3.57 -21.78 3.98
C LEU A 51 -4.58 -22.05 2.87
N THR A 52 -5.37 -23.10 3.05
CA THR A 52 -6.50 -23.37 2.15
C THR A 52 -7.72 -22.57 2.65
N PRO A 53 -8.43 -21.84 1.78
CA PRO A 53 -9.74 -21.29 2.12
C PRO A 53 -10.71 -22.39 2.55
N ASP A 54 -11.62 -22.08 3.48
CA ASP A 54 -12.70 -22.99 3.87
C ASP A 54 -13.88 -22.87 2.90
N GLU A 55 -14.08 -21.66 2.32
CA GLU A 55 -15.11 -21.38 1.32
C GLU A 55 -14.53 -20.46 0.23
N GLY A 56 -15.15 -20.48 -0.94
CA GLY A 56 -14.70 -19.69 -2.09
C GLY A 56 -13.45 -20.27 -2.76
N GLN A 57 -12.82 -19.47 -3.59
CA GLN A 57 -11.64 -19.92 -4.34
C GLN A 57 -10.73 -18.77 -4.77
N ILE A 58 -9.45 -19.09 -4.91
CA ILE A 58 -8.41 -18.17 -5.42
C ILE A 58 -7.88 -18.75 -6.73
N ARG A 59 -7.87 -17.92 -7.78
CA ARG A 59 -7.44 -18.32 -9.12
C ARG A 59 -6.38 -17.36 -9.67
N TRP A 60 -5.51 -17.90 -10.50
CA TRP A 60 -4.60 -17.15 -11.37
C TRP A 60 -4.89 -17.50 -12.83
N ASP A 61 -5.28 -16.51 -13.63
CA ASP A 61 -5.69 -16.69 -15.03
C ASP A 61 -6.71 -17.84 -15.19
N GLY A 62 -7.72 -17.87 -14.32
CA GLY A 62 -8.79 -18.86 -14.28
C GLY A 62 -8.40 -20.24 -13.72
N LYS A 63 -7.13 -20.46 -13.37
CA LYS A 63 -6.66 -21.71 -12.75
C LYS A 63 -6.54 -21.57 -11.24
N PRO A 64 -6.83 -22.62 -10.45
CA PRO A 64 -6.62 -22.60 -9.01
C PRO A 64 -5.20 -22.14 -8.63
N ILE A 65 -5.09 -21.34 -7.57
CA ILE A 65 -3.81 -20.74 -7.16
C ILE A 65 -2.72 -21.77 -6.85
N ASN A 66 -3.08 -22.93 -6.33
CA ASN A 66 -2.15 -24.04 -6.05
C ASN A 66 -1.50 -24.65 -7.30
N GLN A 67 -2.01 -24.34 -8.51
CA GLN A 67 -1.39 -24.71 -9.78
C GLN A 67 -0.44 -23.63 -10.32
N LEU A 68 -0.37 -22.47 -9.67
CA LEU A 68 0.59 -21.44 -10.03
C LEU A 68 2.00 -21.91 -9.68
N LYS A 69 2.92 -21.76 -10.62
CA LYS A 69 4.32 -22.08 -10.35
C LYS A 69 4.86 -21.16 -9.25
N ARG A 70 5.46 -21.72 -8.22
CA ARG A 70 6.05 -20.96 -7.10
C ARG A 70 7.13 -19.99 -7.56
N ASP A 71 7.84 -20.32 -8.64
CA ASP A 71 8.83 -19.44 -9.27
C ASP A 71 8.23 -18.12 -9.82
N TRP A 72 6.90 -18.03 -9.91
CA TRP A 72 6.19 -16.84 -10.40
C TRP A 72 5.70 -15.93 -9.28
N ILE A 73 5.87 -16.34 -8.02
CA ILE A 73 5.38 -15.58 -6.85
C ILE A 73 6.58 -15.03 -6.08
N GLY A 74 6.64 -13.71 -5.94
CA GLY A 74 7.54 -13.01 -5.04
C GLY A 74 6.84 -12.70 -3.72
N TYR A 75 7.47 -12.99 -2.60
CA TYR A 75 6.92 -12.69 -1.30
C TYR A 75 7.93 -11.97 -0.42
N LEU A 76 7.53 -10.82 0.07
CA LEU A 76 8.25 -10.05 1.10
C LEU A 76 7.43 -10.09 2.39
N PRO A 77 7.82 -10.87 3.39
CA PRO A 77 7.15 -10.88 4.69
C PRO A 77 7.49 -9.61 5.49
N GLU A 78 6.61 -9.24 6.43
CA GLU A 78 6.86 -8.16 7.38
C GLU A 78 8.13 -8.41 8.21
N GLU A 79 8.32 -9.64 8.68
CA GLU A 79 9.55 -10.04 9.37
C GLU A 79 10.70 -10.27 8.39
N ARG A 80 11.91 -9.87 8.78
CA ARG A 80 13.07 -9.98 7.91
C ARG A 80 13.53 -11.41 7.73
N GLY A 81 13.34 -11.96 6.53
CA GLY A 81 13.82 -13.28 6.12
C GLY A 81 15.29 -13.30 5.65
N LEU A 82 16.14 -12.44 6.22
CA LEU A 82 17.55 -12.34 5.82
C LEU A 82 18.44 -13.25 6.69
N TYR A 83 19.47 -13.83 6.08
CA TYR A 83 20.51 -14.59 6.78
C TYR A 83 21.68 -13.68 7.14
N PRO A 84 21.85 -13.25 8.41
CA PRO A 84 22.81 -12.20 8.80
C PRO A 84 24.26 -12.51 8.48
N LYS A 85 24.62 -13.79 8.41
CA LYS A 85 26.00 -14.26 8.11
C LYS A 85 26.32 -14.33 6.62
N MET A 86 25.28 -14.35 5.75
CA MET A 86 25.45 -14.33 4.30
C MET A 86 25.91 -12.96 3.82
N THR A 87 26.56 -12.92 2.66
CA THR A 87 26.79 -11.68 1.91
C THR A 87 25.56 -11.31 1.10
N ILE A 88 25.47 -10.06 0.61
CA ILE A 88 24.42 -9.61 -0.31
C ILE A 88 24.31 -10.60 -1.49
N GLU A 89 25.43 -10.89 -2.14
CA GLU A 89 25.49 -11.80 -3.29
C GLU A 89 24.99 -13.20 -2.93
N GLN A 90 25.43 -13.75 -1.79
CA GLN A 90 24.98 -15.09 -1.34
C GLN A 90 23.49 -15.13 -1.07
N GLN A 91 22.96 -14.09 -0.44
CA GLN A 91 21.53 -13.97 -0.14
C GLN A 91 20.69 -13.95 -1.43
N VAL A 92 21.06 -13.10 -2.38
CA VAL A 92 20.32 -12.95 -3.65
C VAL A 92 20.49 -14.19 -4.54
N LEU A 93 21.68 -14.79 -4.58
CA LEU A 93 21.90 -16.06 -5.27
C LEU A 93 21.02 -17.18 -4.71
N PHE A 94 20.95 -17.29 -3.38
CA PHE A 94 20.15 -18.33 -2.73
C PHE A 94 18.68 -18.24 -3.14
N PHE A 95 18.06 -17.08 -3.00
CA PHE A 95 16.65 -16.90 -3.35
C PHE A 95 16.42 -16.95 -4.87
N GLY A 96 17.25 -16.31 -5.68
CA GLY A 96 17.12 -16.36 -7.13
C GLY A 96 17.20 -17.77 -7.69
N GLN A 97 18.10 -18.60 -7.14
CA GLN A 97 18.21 -20.03 -7.55
C GLN A 97 17.02 -20.87 -7.07
N LEU A 98 16.45 -20.59 -5.88
CA LEU A 98 15.21 -21.24 -5.43
C LEU A 98 14.04 -20.95 -6.38
N HIS A 99 14.04 -19.81 -7.04
CA HIS A 99 13.06 -19.42 -8.06
C HIS A 99 13.52 -19.75 -9.51
N GLY A 100 14.43 -20.73 -9.67
CA GLY A 100 14.82 -21.28 -10.96
C GLY A 100 15.79 -20.44 -11.79
N MET A 101 16.29 -19.29 -11.29
CA MET A 101 17.28 -18.51 -12.04
C MET A 101 18.65 -19.19 -12.07
N LYS A 102 19.36 -19.05 -13.18
CA LYS A 102 20.75 -19.50 -13.26
C LYS A 102 21.66 -18.50 -12.54
N LYS A 103 22.70 -19.01 -11.88
CA LYS A 103 23.72 -18.19 -11.17
C LYS A 103 24.26 -17.05 -12.03
N HIS A 104 24.56 -17.32 -13.29
CA HIS A 104 25.10 -16.33 -14.22
C HIS A 104 24.13 -15.15 -14.39
N ASP A 105 22.80 -15.43 -14.58
CA ASP A 105 21.79 -14.42 -14.84
C ASP A 105 21.56 -13.53 -13.58
N ILE A 106 21.59 -14.14 -12.40
CA ILE A 106 21.48 -13.42 -11.12
C ILE A 106 22.66 -12.46 -10.96
N LEU A 107 23.89 -12.96 -11.20
CA LEU A 107 25.09 -12.16 -11.03
C LEU A 107 25.18 -11.02 -12.07
N ALA A 108 24.66 -11.22 -13.27
CA ALA A 108 24.63 -10.20 -14.30
C ALA A 108 23.66 -9.04 -13.94
N GLN A 109 22.55 -9.34 -13.27
CA GLN A 109 21.54 -8.35 -12.90
C GLN A 109 21.79 -7.71 -11.52
N LEU A 110 22.54 -8.35 -10.64
CA LEU A 110 22.66 -7.94 -9.24
C LEU A 110 23.16 -6.50 -9.07
N ASP A 111 24.14 -6.06 -9.87
CA ASP A 111 24.64 -4.67 -9.76
C ASP A 111 23.57 -3.67 -10.18
N GLU A 112 22.83 -3.94 -11.26
CA GLU A 112 21.74 -3.07 -11.70
C GLU A 112 20.65 -2.95 -10.62
N TRP A 113 20.29 -4.06 -9.97
CA TRP A 113 19.33 -4.05 -8.86
C TRP A 113 19.87 -3.31 -7.64
N MET A 114 21.16 -3.49 -7.30
CA MET A 114 21.79 -2.76 -6.21
C MET A 114 21.84 -1.24 -6.48
N ASP A 115 22.16 -0.85 -7.71
CA ASP A 115 22.21 0.55 -8.13
C ASP A 115 20.79 1.17 -8.13
N ARG A 116 19.80 0.48 -8.68
CA ARG A 116 18.39 0.91 -8.71
C ARG A 116 17.86 1.22 -7.32
N PHE A 117 18.17 0.37 -6.35
CA PHE A 117 17.76 0.59 -4.95
C PHE A 117 18.80 1.40 -4.15
N GLN A 118 19.88 1.87 -4.78
CA GLN A 118 20.96 2.59 -4.12
C GLN A 118 21.42 1.87 -2.83
N VAL A 119 21.68 0.57 -2.94
CA VAL A 119 22.17 -0.25 -1.82
C VAL A 119 23.58 0.21 -1.47
N LYS A 120 23.75 0.77 -0.28
CA LYS A 120 25.09 1.14 0.22
C LYS A 120 25.78 -0.10 0.77
N GLY A 121 26.75 -0.64 0.02
CA GLY A 121 27.50 -1.84 0.36
C GLY A 121 28.04 -2.54 -0.89
N LYS A 122 29.03 -3.40 -0.70
CA LYS A 122 29.59 -4.21 -1.79
C LYS A 122 28.91 -5.57 -1.81
N ARG A 123 28.82 -6.23 -2.97
CA ARG A 123 28.22 -7.59 -3.12
C ARG A 123 28.69 -8.58 -2.04
N LYS A 124 29.97 -8.51 -1.66
CA LYS A 124 30.60 -9.40 -0.64
C LYS A 124 30.44 -8.93 0.80
N GLU A 125 29.72 -7.81 1.02
CA GLU A 125 29.45 -7.35 2.37
C GLU A 125 28.39 -8.21 3.05
N LYS A 126 28.61 -8.51 4.34
CA LYS A 126 27.67 -9.35 5.12
C LYS A 126 26.42 -8.56 5.47
N ILE A 127 25.27 -9.20 5.39
CA ILE A 127 23.96 -8.61 5.70
C ILE A 127 23.94 -7.94 7.08
N LYS A 128 24.53 -8.56 8.09
CA LYS A 128 24.57 -8.02 9.46
C LYS A 128 25.27 -6.66 9.58
N ASN A 129 26.13 -6.30 8.63
CA ASN A 129 26.88 -5.04 8.63
C ASN A 129 26.11 -3.89 7.97
N LEU A 130 25.00 -4.20 7.29
CA LEU A 130 24.16 -3.21 6.61
C LEU A 130 23.25 -2.50 7.60
N SER A 131 22.96 -1.22 7.32
CA SER A 131 21.87 -0.51 8.00
C SER A 131 20.51 -1.20 7.77
N LYS A 132 19.56 -0.97 8.67
CA LYS A 132 18.19 -1.53 8.55
C LYS A 132 17.56 -1.25 7.18
N GLY A 133 17.69 -0.02 6.65
CA GLY A 133 17.18 0.34 5.33
C GLY A 133 17.87 -0.41 4.19
N ASN A 134 19.20 -0.60 4.25
CA ASN A 134 19.89 -1.41 3.24
C ASN A 134 19.54 -2.91 3.33
N GLN A 135 19.33 -3.43 4.53
CA GLN A 135 18.82 -4.80 4.70
C GLN A 135 17.46 -4.98 4.03
N GLN A 136 16.53 -4.02 4.21
CA GLN A 136 15.21 -4.05 3.58
C GLN A 136 15.31 -4.05 2.05
N LYS A 137 16.20 -3.20 1.48
CA LYS A 137 16.46 -3.18 0.03
C LYS A 137 16.99 -4.52 -0.48
N VAL A 138 17.95 -5.12 0.22
CA VAL A 138 18.50 -6.44 -0.16
C VAL A 138 17.43 -7.53 -0.05
N GLN A 139 16.56 -7.47 0.96
CA GLN A 139 15.44 -8.41 1.09
C GLN A 139 14.47 -8.27 -0.09
N LEU A 140 14.16 -7.04 -0.50
CA LEU A 140 13.30 -6.81 -1.65
C LEU A 140 13.96 -7.31 -2.94
N ILE A 141 15.26 -7.03 -3.15
CA ILE A 141 16.00 -7.56 -4.31
C ILE A 141 15.91 -9.09 -4.33
N ALA A 142 16.17 -9.75 -3.20
CA ALA A 142 16.11 -11.20 -3.12
C ALA A 142 14.71 -11.78 -3.42
N ALA A 143 13.66 -11.05 -3.06
CA ALA A 143 12.27 -11.45 -3.29
C ALA A 143 11.77 -11.18 -4.72
N LEU A 144 12.46 -10.32 -5.51
CA LEU A 144 11.91 -9.78 -6.76
C LEU A 144 12.86 -9.88 -7.97
N ILE A 145 14.15 -10.21 -7.78
CA ILE A 145 15.14 -10.24 -8.88
C ILE A 145 14.76 -11.19 -10.02
N PHE A 146 13.98 -12.21 -9.73
CA PHE A 146 13.48 -13.17 -10.73
C PHE A 146 12.23 -12.69 -11.49
N MET A 147 11.85 -11.40 -11.33
CA MET A 147 10.73 -10.76 -12.02
C MET A 147 9.43 -11.58 -11.91
N PRO A 148 8.86 -11.69 -10.71
CA PRO A 148 7.67 -12.50 -10.48
C PRO A 148 6.47 -11.99 -11.28
N LYS A 149 5.51 -12.87 -11.58
CA LYS A 149 4.20 -12.48 -12.14
C LYS A 149 3.27 -11.92 -11.09
N LEU A 150 3.40 -12.38 -9.84
CA LEU A 150 2.67 -11.90 -8.67
C LEU A 150 3.66 -11.58 -7.56
N ALA A 151 3.61 -10.37 -7.02
CA ALA A 151 4.38 -9.95 -5.85
C ALA A 151 3.45 -9.63 -4.69
N ILE A 152 3.70 -10.24 -3.53
CA ILE A 152 3.00 -9.97 -2.27
C ILE A 152 4.01 -9.34 -1.31
N LEU A 153 3.72 -8.11 -0.85
CA LEU A 153 4.63 -7.34 -0.03
C LEU A 153 3.91 -6.95 1.27
N ASP A 154 4.29 -7.60 2.38
CA ASP A 154 3.69 -7.35 3.68
C ASP A 154 4.47 -6.25 4.41
N GLU A 155 3.83 -5.08 4.60
CA GLU A 155 4.41 -3.88 5.22
C GLU A 155 5.81 -3.50 4.68
N PRO A 156 6.00 -3.38 3.35
CA PRO A 156 7.33 -3.20 2.75
C PRO A 156 8.04 -1.90 3.17
N PHE A 157 7.30 -0.90 3.62
CA PHE A 157 7.82 0.42 4.01
C PHE A 157 8.12 0.55 5.50
N SER A 158 7.79 -0.48 6.30
CA SER A 158 7.94 -0.44 7.76
C SER A 158 9.37 -0.15 8.19
N GLY A 159 9.55 0.93 8.99
CA GLY A 159 10.85 1.32 9.53
C GLY A 159 11.84 1.90 8.52
N LEU A 160 11.39 2.33 7.35
CA LEU A 160 12.17 3.09 6.37
C LEU A 160 12.04 4.60 6.60
N ASP A 161 13.13 5.32 6.38
CA ASP A 161 13.09 6.77 6.22
C ASP A 161 12.48 7.16 4.86
N PRO A 162 12.04 8.43 4.67
CA PRO A 162 11.39 8.87 3.44
C PRO A 162 12.21 8.65 2.16
N VAL A 163 13.54 8.76 2.22
CA VAL A 163 14.42 8.57 1.07
C VAL A 163 14.41 7.10 0.65
N ASN A 164 14.59 6.20 1.61
CA ASN A 164 14.58 4.76 1.34
C ASN A 164 13.18 4.27 0.91
N ALA A 165 12.11 4.82 1.48
CA ALA A 165 10.74 4.54 1.04
C ALA A 165 10.52 4.99 -0.41
N GLY A 166 11.03 6.16 -0.83
CA GLY A 166 10.99 6.64 -2.21
C GLY A 166 11.65 5.67 -3.19
N LEU A 167 12.86 5.21 -2.89
CA LEU A 167 13.57 4.23 -3.73
C LEU A 167 12.81 2.90 -3.83
N LEU A 168 12.20 2.46 -2.74
CA LEU A 168 11.38 1.25 -2.73
C LEU A 168 10.15 1.41 -3.63
N LYS A 169 9.47 2.55 -3.57
CA LYS A 169 8.33 2.89 -4.45
C LYS A 169 8.72 2.84 -5.91
N GLU A 170 9.89 3.38 -6.28
CA GLU A 170 10.40 3.31 -7.65
C GLU A 170 10.64 1.87 -8.12
N GLY A 171 11.19 1.02 -7.27
CA GLY A 171 11.36 -0.39 -7.54
C GLY A 171 10.04 -1.14 -7.76
N ILE A 172 9.02 -0.84 -6.94
CA ILE A 172 7.68 -1.40 -7.09
C ILE A 172 7.04 -0.92 -8.41
N ARG A 173 7.17 0.37 -8.76
CA ARG A 173 6.69 0.91 -10.04
C ARG A 173 7.38 0.24 -11.24
N PHE A 174 8.68 -0.03 -11.12
CA PHE A 174 9.42 -0.77 -12.17
C PHE A 174 8.84 -2.17 -12.40
N LEU A 175 8.55 -2.92 -11.35
CA LEU A 175 7.92 -4.24 -11.47
C LEU A 175 6.53 -4.15 -12.11
N ARG A 176 5.72 -3.18 -11.69
CA ARG A 176 4.42 -2.90 -12.29
C ARG A 176 4.53 -2.66 -13.80
N GLN A 177 5.47 -1.81 -14.22
CA GLN A 177 5.70 -1.49 -15.63
C GLN A 177 6.11 -2.72 -16.46
N ASN A 178 6.74 -3.72 -15.80
CA ASN A 178 7.10 -4.99 -16.41
C ASN A 178 6.01 -6.07 -16.27
N GLY A 179 4.80 -5.70 -15.89
CA GLY A 179 3.64 -6.58 -15.90
C GLY A 179 3.43 -7.39 -14.63
N THR A 180 4.20 -7.19 -13.56
CA THR A 180 3.96 -7.84 -12.27
C THR A 180 2.65 -7.34 -11.66
N ALA A 181 1.75 -8.27 -11.28
CA ALA A 181 0.63 -7.96 -10.40
C ALA A 181 1.16 -7.82 -8.96
N ILE A 182 0.83 -6.74 -8.28
CA ILE A 182 1.41 -6.45 -6.97
C ILE A 182 0.29 -6.24 -5.95
N ILE A 183 0.41 -6.90 -4.80
CA ILE A 183 -0.41 -6.61 -3.63
C ILE A 183 0.52 -6.22 -2.50
N PHE A 184 0.27 -5.08 -1.87
CA PHE A 184 1.03 -4.73 -0.68
C PHE A 184 0.12 -4.26 0.46
N SER A 185 0.53 -4.56 1.68
CA SER A 185 -0.10 -4.00 2.87
C SER A 185 0.64 -2.76 3.33
N SER A 186 -0.08 -1.80 3.89
CA SER A 186 0.48 -0.68 4.62
C SER A 186 -0.52 -0.12 5.62
N HIS A 187 -0.01 0.37 6.75
CA HIS A 187 -0.75 1.20 7.70
C HIS A 187 -0.53 2.70 7.45
N ASP A 188 0.37 3.07 6.53
CA ASP A 188 0.59 4.45 6.09
C ASP A 188 -0.21 4.73 4.81
N MET A 189 -1.27 5.52 4.96
CA MET A 189 -2.17 5.86 3.85
C MET A 189 -1.49 6.65 2.74
N THR A 190 -0.41 7.39 3.05
CA THR A 190 0.38 8.11 2.03
C THR A 190 1.02 7.12 1.04
N ASN A 191 1.53 5.98 1.53
CA ASN A 191 2.10 4.95 0.66
C ASN A 191 1.03 4.31 -0.24
N ILE A 192 -0.19 4.14 0.29
CA ILE A 192 -1.32 3.61 -0.46
C ILE A 192 -1.74 4.59 -1.57
N GLU A 193 -1.93 5.88 -1.24
CA GLU A 193 -2.30 6.92 -2.20
C GLU A 193 -1.27 7.08 -3.32
N ASP A 194 0.02 6.99 -2.99
CA ASP A 194 1.12 7.19 -3.94
C ASP A 194 1.33 6.04 -4.92
N LEU A 195 0.99 4.81 -4.51
CA LEU A 195 1.37 3.62 -5.27
C LEU A 195 0.19 2.84 -5.84
N SER A 196 -0.95 2.80 -5.13
CA SER A 196 -2.02 1.88 -5.46
C SER A 196 -2.88 2.39 -6.61
N ASP A 197 -3.17 1.52 -7.55
CA ASP A 197 -4.22 1.73 -8.56
C ASP A 197 -5.59 1.42 -7.94
N GLN A 198 -5.65 0.35 -7.13
CA GLN A 198 -6.81 -0.11 -6.41
C GLN A 198 -6.53 -0.26 -4.92
N LEU A 199 -7.58 -0.19 -4.14
CA LEU A 199 -7.59 -0.34 -2.70
C LEU A 199 -8.64 -1.35 -2.28
N VAL A 200 -8.26 -2.25 -1.39
CA VAL A 200 -9.19 -3.09 -0.61
C VAL A 200 -8.95 -2.81 0.87
N MET A 201 -10.03 -2.43 1.57
CA MET A 201 -10.00 -2.23 3.03
C MET A 201 -10.71 -3.37 3.72
N LEU A 202 -10.01 -4.01 4.65
CA LEU A 202 -10.54 -5.04 5.52
C LEU A 202 -10.86 -4.49 6.91
N LYS A 203 -12.01 -4.88 7.45
CA LYS A 203 -12.40 -4.68 8.84
C LYS A 203 -13.07 -5.94 9.36
N ASP A 204 -12.57 -6.49 10.46
CA ASP A 204 -13.11 -7.70 11.09
C ASP A 204 -13.31 -8.87 10.09
N GLY A 205 -12.31 -9.07 9.23
CA GLY A 205 -12.33 -10.11 8.20
C GLY A 205 -13.21 -9.81 6.97
N LYS A 206 -13.85 -8.65 6.88
CA LYS A 206 -14.76 -8.29 5.78
C LYS A 206 -14.20 -7.17 4.93
N VAL A 207 -14.49 -7.20 3.63
CA VAL A 207 -14.20 -6.08 2.72
C VAL A 207 -15.21 -4.96 2.97
N VAL A 208 -14.73 -3.80 3.40
CA VAL A 208 -15.56 -2.60 3.65
C VAL A 208 -15.37 -1.51 2.61
N LEU A 209 -14.28 -1.54 1.84
CA LEU A 209 -14.03 -0.71 0.66
C LEU A 209 -13.30 -1.56 -0.38
N ASN A 210 -13.69 -1.41 -1.64
CA ASN A 210 -13.01 -2.01 -2.79
C ASN A 210 -13.21 -1.11 -4.01
N GLY A 211 -12.12 -0.73 -4.68
CA GLY A 211 -12.17 0.06 -5.90
C GLY A 211 -10.91 0.90 -6.12
N LYS A 212 -10.92 1.73 -7.16
CA LYS A 212 -9.82 2.65 -7.44
C LYS A 212 -9.74 3.73 -6.37
N VAL A 213 -8.52 4.08 -5.96
CA VAL A 213 -8.26 5.04 -4.88
C VAL A 213 -9.02 6.37 -5.10
N ASN A 214 -8.96 6.92 -6.31
CA ASN A 214 -9.65 8.17 -6.62
C ASN A 214 -11.18 8.04 -6.61
N GLU A 215 -11.74 6.92 -7.10
CA GLU A 215 -13.17 6.67 -7.10
C GLU A 215 -13.71 6.52 -5.66
N ILE A 216 -12.96 5.82 -4.80
CA ILE A 216 -13.30 5.71 -3.37
C ILE A 216 -13.36 7.09 -2.73
N ARG A 217 -12.35 7.95 -2.94
CA ARG A 217 -12.33 9.29 -2.37
C ARG A 217 -13.51 10.14 -2.86
N GLN A 218 -13.82 10.09 -4.15
CA GLN A 218 -14.92 10.83 -4.77
C GLN A 218 -16.30 10.43 -4.24
N GLN A 219 -16.51 9.17 -3.81
CA GLN A 219 -17.77 8.73 -3.19
C GLN A 219 -18.11 9.50 -1.90
N PHE A 220 -17.12 10.08 -1.23
CA PHE A 220 -17.32 10.89 -0.02
C PHE A 220 -17.60 12.38 -0.33
N GLY A 221 -17.55 12.77 -1.63
CA GLY A 221 -17.74 14.15 -2.08
C GLY A 221 -16.65 15.11 -1.63
N ASP A 222 -16.61 16.31 -2.21
CA ASP A 222 -15.62 17.34 -1.90
C ASP A 222 -16.01 18.08 -0.60
N THR A 223 -15.92 17.37 0.53
CA THR A 223 -16.36 17.84 1.84
C THR A 223 -15.22 18.37 2.72
N ARG A 224 -14.03 18.56 2.15
CA ARG A 224 -12.90 19.21 2.84
C ARG A 224 -12.52 20.49 2.13
N VAL A 225 -12.34 21.56 2.90
CA VAL A 225 -11.76 22.82 2.42
C VAL A 225 -10.46 23.09 3.18
N TYR A 226 -9.38 23.23 2.43
CA TYR A 226 -8.07 23.67 2.90
C TYR A 226 -7.95 25.16 2.62
N LEU A 227 -7.81 25.94 3.69
CA LEU A 227 -7.87 27.41 3.64
C LEU A 227 -6.66 27.99 4.35
N GLN A 228 -5.87 28.82 3.66
CA GLN A 228 -4.81 29.60 4.27
C GLN A 228 -5.19 31.09 4.28
N THR A 229 -5.54 31.59 5.47
CA THR A 229 -5.96 32.98 5.69
C THR A 229 -5.54 33.47 7.06
N ASN A 230 -5.26 34.78 7.17
CA ASN A 230 -5.03 35.47 8.43
C ASN A 230 -6.20 36.41 8.81
N ARG A 231 -7.29 36.42 8.03
CA ARG A 231 -8.45 37.29 8.20
C ARG A 231 -9.55 36.69 9.06
N PHE A 232 -9.56 35.38 9.18
CA PHE A 232 -10.58 34.65 9.93
C PHE A 232 -9.91 33.83 11.02
N THR A 233 -10.56 33.78 12.16
CA THR A 233 -10.21 32.93 13.28
C THR A 233 -10.93 31.57 13.15
N GLN A 234 -10.42 30.57 13.85
CA GLN A 234 -11.07 29.26 13.88
C GLN A 234 -12.53 29.29 14.35
N PRO A 235 -12.90 30.05 15.41
CA PRO A 235 -14.31 30.21 15.83
C PRO A 235 -15.20 30.85 14.77
N GLU A 236 -14.70 31.84 14.03
CA GLU A 236 -15.47 32.51 12.98
C GLU A 236 -15.73 31.55 11.80
N LEU A 237 -14.74 30.74 11.41
CA LEU A 237 -14.92 29.73 10.37
C LEU A 237 -15.86 28.59 10.82
N ALA A 238 -15.82 28.22 12.11
CA ALA A 238 -16.70 27.19 12.66
C ALA A 238 -18.17 27.67 12.79
N ALA A 239 -18.39 28.99 12.86
CA ALA A 239 -19.73 29.57 12.91
C ALA A 239 -20.43 29.61 11.53
N ILE A 240 -19.74 29.33 10.43
CA ILE A 240 -20.33 29.34 9.09
C ILE A 240 -21.32 28.16 8.95
N PRO A 241 -22.58 28.43 8.56
CA PRO A 241 -23.60 27.39 8.41
C PRO A 241 -23.17 26.29 7.44
N GLY A 242 -23.21 25.02 7.89
CA GLY A 242 -22.80 23.85 7.12
C GLY A 242 -21.33 23.47 7.31
N VAL A 243 -20.55 24.20 8.11
CA VAL A 243 -19.25 23.77 8.61
C VAL A 243 -19.45 22.91 9.85
N GLN A 244 -19.05 21.66 9.80
CA GLN A 244 -19.19 20.71 10.93
C GLN A 244 -18.05 20.82 11.91
N ARG A 245 -16.83 21.00 11.40
CA ARG A 245 -15.62 21.08 12.21
C ARG A 245 -14.57 21.94 11.51
N VAL A 246 -13.79 22.64 12.31
CA VAL A 246 -12.59 23.35 11.86
C VAL A 246 -11.41 22.89 12.70
N SER A 247 -10.35 22.47 12.02
CA SER A 247 -9.05 22.18 12.62
C SER A 247 -7.99 23.10 12.01
N GLN A 248 -6.88 23.28 12.72
CA GLN A 248 -5.77 24.10 12.23
C GLN A 248 -4.48 23.28 12.27
N ARG A 249 -3.74 23.32 11.16
CA ARG A 249 -2.42 22.72 11.06
C ARG A 249 -1.45 23.80 10.54
N ALA A 250 -0.56 24.24 11.42
CA ALA A 250 0.29 25.42 11.17
C ALA A 250 -0.56 26.66 10.82
N ASP A 251 -0.41 27.20 9.62
CA ASP A 251 -1.14 28.40 9.12
C ASP A 251 -2.30 28.06 8.17
N GLN A 252 -2.65 26.75 8.05
CA GLN A 252 -3.75 26.25 7.23
C GLN A 252 -4.91 25.78 8.11
N PHE A 253 -6.12 26.23 7.81
CA PHE A 253 -7.36 25.69 8.34
C PHE A 253 -7.87 24.56 7.47
N ILE A 254 -8.39 23.51 8.09
CA ILE A 254 -9.07 22.40 7.44
C ILE A 254 -10.51 22.40 7.93
N LEU A 255 -11.44 22.64 7.02
CA LEU A 255 -12.87 22.70 7.30
C LEU A 255 -13.52 21.41 6.81
N GLU A 256 -14.30 20.78 7.67
CA GLU A 256 -15.18 19.66 7.35
C GLU A 256 -16.57 20.19 7.05
N LEU A 257 -17.09 19.90 5.87
CA LEU A 257 -18.35 20.43 5.39
C LEU A 257 -19.45 19.37 5.45
N GLU A 258 -20.64 19.79 5.74
CA GLU A 258 -21.85 18.94 5.68
C GLU A 258 -22.13 18.47 4.24
N THR A 259 -21.98 19.37 3.28
CA THR A 259 -22.15 19.09 1.85
C THR A 259 -21.11 19.86 1.03
N PRO A 260 -20.74 19.40 -0.17
CA PRO A 260 -19.83 20.11 -1.06
C PRO A 260 -20.29 21.55 -1.42
N ALA A 261 -21.59 21.79 -1.45
CA ALA A 261 -22.16 23.11 -1.79
C ALA A 261 -21.77 24.22 -0.79
N VAL A 262 -21.45 23.86 0.45
CA VAL A 262 -21.01 24.82 1.48
C VAL A 262 -19.67 25.45 1.09
N GLY A 263 -18.80 24.73 0.39
CA GLY A 263 -17.51 25.24 -0.05
C GLY A 263 -17.61 26.47 -0.94
N HIS A 264 -18.60 26.51 -1.83
CA HIS A 264 -18.82 27.70 -2.69
C HIS A 264 -19.14 28.96 -1.86
N ARG A 265 -19.99 28.83 -0.86
CA ARG A 265 -20.32 29.96 0.06
C ARG A 265 -19.10 30.39 0.87
N ILE A 266 -18.29 29.46 1.32
CA ILE A 266 -17.04 29.78 2.01
C ILE A 266 -16.10 30.53 1.07
N PHE A 267 -15.94 30.06 -0.18
CA PHE A 267 -15.12 30.73 -1.18
C PHE A 267 -15.53 32.17 -1.40
N GLU A 268 -16.81 32.44 -1.64
CA GLU A 268 -17.35 33.80 -1.81
C GLU A 268 -17.06 34.69 -0.57
N LEU A 269 -17.23 34.11 0.64
CA LEU A 269 -17.00 34.85 1.88
C LEU A 269 -15.52 35.25 2.05
N VAL A 270 -14.60 34.28 1.85
CA VAL A 270 -13.18 34.48 2.16
C VAL A 270 -12.43 35.25 1.06
N THR A 271 -12.96 35.28 -0.17
CA THR A 271 -12.39 36.04 -1.30
C THR A 271 -12.95 37.46 -1.47
N LYS A 272 -14.05 37.82 -0.76
CA LYS A 272 -14.74 39.10 -0.89
C LYS A 272 -13.81 40.30 -0.77
N ASP A 273 -12.83 40.25 0.13
CA ASP A 273 -11.94 41.36 0.46
C ASP A 273 -10.52 41.20 -0.09
N GLY A 274 -10.32 40.40 -1.16
CA GLY A 274 -9.10 40.35 -1.94
C GLY A 274 -8.37 39.02 -1.92
N TYR A 275 -7.04 39.06 -2.06
CA TYR A 275 -6.19 37.89 -2.30
C TYR A 275 -6.21 36.87 -1.16
N LEU A 276 -6.29 35.60 -1.52
CA LEU A 276 -6.21 34.43 -0.65
C LEU A 276 -5.01 33.58 -1.07
N LYS A 277 -4.21 33.11 -0.11
CA LYS A 277 -3.03 32.29 -0.41
C LYS A 277 -3.40 30.91 -0.91
N GLU A 278 -4.40 30.30 -0.27
CA GLU A 278 -4.86 28.96 -0.61
C GLU A 278 -6.36 28.83 -0.34
N PHE A 279 -7.05 28.25 -1.29
CA PHE A 279 -8.37 27.66 -1.14
C PHE A 279 -8.42 26.40 -2.02
N SER A 280 -8.55 25.24 -1.38
CA SER A 280 -8.67 23.98 -2.09
C SER A 280 -9.81 23.18 -1.52
N GLN A 281 -10.82 22.88 -2.34
CA GLN A 281 -11.93 22.01 -1.96
C GLN A 281 -11.71 20.63 -2.60
N GLN A 282 -11.76 19.60 -1.79
CA GLN A 282 -11.45 18.24 -2.23
C GLN A 282 -12.13 17.19 -1.35
N PRO A 283 -12.19 15.90 -1.79
CA PRO A 283 -12.69 14.83 -0.96
C PRO A 283 -11.78 14.58 0.25
N PRO A 284 -12.28 13.87 1.27
CA PRO A 284 -11.46 13.43 2.39
C PRO A 284 -10.23 12.65 1.94
N THR A 285 -9.16 12.71 2.73
CA THR A 285 -7.97 11.86 2.55
C THR A 285 -8.31 10.39 2.83
N LEU A 286 -7.49 9.46 2.32
CA LEU A 286 -7.67 8.03 2.67
C LEU A 286 -7.55 7.79 4.17
N ASP A 287 -6.70 8.52 4.88
CA ASP A 287 -6.57 8.41 6.34
C ASP A 287 -7.89 8.77 7.06
N GLU A 288 -8.57 9.83 6.62
CA GLU A 288 -9.89 10.21 7.14
C GLU A 288 -10.96 9.18 6.80
N ILE A 289 -10.98 8.70 5.56
CA ILE A 289 -11.91 7.64 5.11
C ILE A 289 -11.67 6.36 5.91
N PHE A 290 -10.41 6.00 6.13
CA PHE A 290 -10.05 4.85 6.95
C PHE A 290 -10.61 4.97 8.36
N LYS A 291 -10.43 6.13 9.03
CA LYS A 291 -10.97 6.38 10.38
C LYS A 291 -12.49 6.28 10.40
N ILE A 292 -13.18 6.92 9.44
CA ILE A 292 -14.65 6.86 9.31
C ILE A 292 -15.12 5.39 9.19
N LYS A 293 -14.45 4.58 8.38
CA LYS A 293 -14.83 3.18 8.13
C LYS A 293 -14.35 2.22 9.23
N ALA A 294 -13.22 2.53 9.86
CA ALA A 294 -12.75 1.78 11.03
C ALA A 294 -13.66 1.97 12.25
N GLY A 295 -14.38 3.10 12.33
CA GLY A 295 -15.30 3.41 13.42
C GLY A 295 -14.62 4.11 14.59
N ASP A 296 -13.54 4.85 14.30
CA ASP A 296 -12.82 5.72 15.26
C ASP A 296 -13.41 7.15 15.25
#